data_09efe3e827c0e0372751e47e98462af0
#
_entry.id   09efe3e827c0e0372751e47e98462af0
#
_cell.length_a   1.000
_cell.length_b   1.000
_cell.length_c   1.000
_cell.angle_alpha   90.00
_cell.angle_beta   90.00
_cell.angle_gamma   90.00
#
_symmetry.space_group_name_H-M   'P 1'
#
loop_
_entity.id
_entity.type
_entity.pdbx_description
1 polymer ?
#
loop_
_entity_poly.entity_id
_entity_poly.type
_entity_poly.pdbx_seq_one_letter_code
_entity_poly.pdbx_strand_id
1 'polypeptide(L)'
;MKIWMMTGCSSGLGKQLMLEALKRGDRVAACVRRIEKLEPFVRDYPEQLLPVALDVTSPQMIEAAVQRIGTHFNTIDGLINNAGYGYRAAIEEGKDAAIDTLFQTNFFGPLRLIRQVLPIMRKQKSGVIINISSAAAVNTFPGFGYYGASKCALAKECAPLGIRVMVVEPGAFRTDFSGRSLTQSACVIEDYAATAGLRRIKHDHTHGTQMGDSQKGAALILEAALSADAPHTLVLGADAWKVMEQSEAQLHEEMARWLKKSRATAFSSEE
;
A
#
# COMPACT_ATOMS: atom_id res chain seq x y z
N MET A 1 18.84 5.99 -14.03
CA MET A 1 17.47 6.32 -14.49
C MET A 1 16.64 5.06 -14.47
N LYS A 2 15.53 5.06 -13.77
CA LYS A 2 14.57 3.95 -13.67
C LYS A 2 13.22 4.35 -14.28
N ILE A 3 12.44 3.36 -14.68
CA ILE A 3 11.09 3.54 -15.21
C ILE A 3 10.10 2.96 -14.21
N TRP A 4 9.30 3.84 -13.62
CA TRP A 4 8.33 3.50 -12.59
C TRP A 4 6.90 3.52 -13.13
N MET A 5 6.14 2.47 -12.87
CA MET A 5 4.68 2.50 -12.94
C MET A 5 4.14 2.75 -11.53
N MET A 6 3.42 3.86 -11.30
CA MET A 6 2.93 4.24 -9.99
C MET A 6 1.44 4.48 -10.00
N THR A 7 0.69 3.92 -9.06
CA THR A 7 -0.75 4.14 -8.94
C THR A 7 -1.11 5.15 -7.85
N GLY A 8 -2.18 5.93 -8.07
CA GLY A 8 -2.66 6.89 -7.07
C GLY A 8 -1.82 8.16 -6.94
N CYS A 9 -1.19 8.63 -8.02
CA CYS A 9 -0.24 9.76 -8.03
C CYS A 9 -0.89 11.15 -7.93
N SER A 10 -2.22 11.26 -7.88
CA SER A 10 -2.90 12.57 -7.91
C SER A 10 -2.86 13.33 -6.58
N SER A 11 -2.49 12.69 -5.47
CA SER A 11 -2.44 13.30 -4.13
C SER A 11 -1.63 12.46 -3.14
N GLY A 12 -1.42 13.00 -1.94
CA GLY A 12 -0.84 12.29 -0.80
C GLY A 12 0.55 11.70 -1.07
N LEU A 13 0.80 10.53 -0.51
CA LEU A 13 2.08 9.84 -0.63
C LEU A 13 2.44 9.50 -2.08
N GLY A 14 1.45 9.05 -2.89
CA GLY A 14 1.67 8.71 -4.29
C GLY A 14 2.12 9.91 -5.14
N LYS A 15 1.60 11.13 -4.86
CA LYS A 15 2.09 12.36 -5.48
C LYS A 15 3.53 12.65 -5.09
N GLN A 16 3.90 12.48 -3.82
CA GLN A 16 5.27 12.73 -3.36
C GLN A 16 6.26 11.71 -3.94
N LEU A 17 5.86 10.43 -4.03
CA LEU A 17 6.65 9.38 -4.69
C LEU A 17 6.92 9.71 -6.16
N MET A 18 5.89 10.15 -6.90
CA MET A 18 6.04 10.60 -8.29
C MET A 18 7.02 11.76 -8.39
N LEU A 19 6.85 12.81 -7.59
CA LEU A 19 7.71 13.99 -7.63
C LEU A 19 9.14 13.68 -7.23
N GLU A 20 9.35 12.83 -6.24
CA GLU A 20 10.68 12.43 -5.80
C GLU A 20 11.42 11.62 -6.87
N ALA A 21 10.74 10.68 -7.54
CA ALA A 21 11.31 9.93 -8.66
C ALA A 21 11.70 10.85 -9.82
N LEU A 22 10.82 11.79 -10.20
CA LEU A 22 11.11 12.76 -11.25
C LEU A 22 12.31 13.66 -10.92
N LYS A 23 12.42 14.14 -9.67
CA LYS A 23 13.58 14.93 -9.21
C LYS A 23 14.91 14.16 -9.29
N ARG A 24 14.87 12.83 -9.11
CA ARG A 24 16.03 11.93 -9.27
C ARG A 24 16.41 11.68 -10.72
N GLY A 25 15.66 12.22 -11.68
CA GLY A 25 15.86 11.99 -13.11
C GLY A 25 15.25 10.68 -13.63
N ASP A 26 14.40 10.02 -12.84
CA ASP A 26 13.69 8.83 -13.28
C ASP A 26 12.50 9.19 -14.17
N ARG A 27 11.97 8.20 -14.90
CA ARG A 27 10.73 8.31 -15.68
C ARG A 27 9.58 7.67 -14.92
N VAL A 28 8.40 8.30 -14.97
CA VAL A 28 7.23 7.85 -14.23
C VAL A 28 6.01 7.76 -15.14
N ALA A 29 5.43 6.57 -15.23
CA ALA A 29 4.06 6.37 -15.69
C ALA A 29 3.12 6.56 -14.50
N ALA A 30 2.54 7.75 -14.39
CA ALA A 30 1.65 8.11 -13.29
C ALA A 30 0.22 7.70 -13.59
N CYS A 31 -0.23 6.63 -12.93
CA CYS A 31 -1.54 6.03 -13.13
C CYS A 31 -2.57 6.64 -12.18
N VAL A 32 -3.58 7.29 -12.74
CA VAL A 32 -4.65 7.98 -12.02
C VAL A 32 -6.00 7.83 -12.73
N ARG A 33 -7.11 7.91 -12.01
CA ARG A 33 -8.45 7.87 -12.63
C ARG A 33 -8.76 9.10 -13.49
N ARG A 34 -8.19 10.26 -13.13
CA ARG A 34 -8.38 11.54 -13.82
C ARG A 34 -7.03 12.15 -14.14
N ILE A 35 -6.62 12.05 -15.40
CA ILE A 35 -5.29 12.49 -15.87
C ILE A 35 -5.12 14.01 -15.85
N GLU A 36 -6.21 14.78 -15.89
CA GLU A 36 -6.21 16.25 -15.85
C GLU A 36 -5.52 16.78 -14.57
N LYS A 37 -5.56 15.99 -13.49
CA LYS A 37 -4.87 16.33 -12.24
C LYS A 37 -3.35 16.31 -12.35
N LEU A 38 -2.80 15.74 -13.40
CA LEU A 38 -1.36 15.65 -13.65
C LEU A 38 -0.84 16.70 -14.61
N GLU A 39 -1.72 17.45 -15.29
CA GLU A 39 -1.32 18.48 -16.28
C GLU A 39 -0.25 19.47 -15.79
N PRO A 40 -0.30 20.01 -14.56
CA PRO A 40 0.76 20.91 -14.09
C PRO A 40 2.13 20.22 -14.07
N PHE A 41 2.18 18.95 -13.67
CA PHE A 41 3.41 18.18 -13.57
C PHE A 41 3.93 17.72 -14.94
N VAL A 42 3.03 17.44 -15.89
CA VAL A 42 3.42 17.11 -17.27
C VAL A 42 4.13 18.29 -17.93
N ARG A 43 3.71 19.54 -17.63
CA ARG A 43 4.40 20.73 -18.13
C ARG A 43 5.80 20.89 -17.57
N ASP A 44 5.98 20.54 -16.27
CA ASP A 44 7.27 20.64 -15.60
C ASP A 44 8.23 19.49 -15.98
N TYR A 45 7.69 18.32 -16.36
CA TYR A 45 8.45 17.10 -16.65
C TYR A 45 7.99 16.41 -17.94
N PRO A 46 8.00 17.10 -19.11
CA PRO A 46 7.38 16.62 -20.35
C PRO A 46 7.98 15.30 -20.88
N GLU A 47 9.28 15.08 -20.69
CA GLU A 47 10.00 13.90 -21.19
C GLU A 47 10.04 12.72 -20.17
N GLN A 48 9.69 13.01 -18.90
CA GLN A 48 9.84 12.03 -17.83
C GLN A 48 8.50 11.50 -17.33
N LEU A 49 7.41 12.29 -17.46
CA LEU A 49 6.11 11.97 -16.91
C LEU A 49 5.11 11.56 -17.99
N LEU A 50 4.70 10.30 -17.95
CA LEU A 50 3.60 9.76 -18.76
C LEU A 50 2.33 9.66 -17.90
N PRO A 51 1.31 10.51 -18.14
CA PRO A 51 0.02 10.34 -17.49
C PRO A 51 -0.75 9.18 -18.11
N VAL A 52 -1.27 8.28 -17.27
CA VAL A 52 -2.01 7.08 -17.67
C VAL A 52 -3.35 7.05 -16.94
N ALA A 53 -4.45 7.00 -17.70
CA ALA A 53 -5.78 6.79 -17.13
C ALA A 53 -5.89 5.34 -16.64
N LEU A 54 -6.16 5.14 -15.34
CA LEU A 54 -6.28 3.82 -14.73
C LEU A 54 -7.23 3.84 -13.54
N ASP A 55 -8.26 2.99 -13.61
CA ASP A 55 -8.96 2.49 -12.44
C ASP A 55 -8.42 1.09 -12.12
N VAL A 56 -7.82 0.92 -10.95
CA VAL A 56 -7.21 -0.36 -10.53
C VAL A 56 -8.23 -1.48 -10.31
N THR A 57 -9.52 -1.16 -10.30
CA THR A 57 -10.59 -2.16 -10.20
C THR A 57 -10.97 -2.75 -11.57
N SER A 58 -10.56 -2.12 -12.68
CA SER A 58 -10.85 -2.54 -14.05
C SER A 58 -9.71 -3.37 -14.65
N PRO A 59 -9.89 -4.69 -14.86
CA PRO A 59 -8.88 -5.53 -15.52
C PRO A 59 -8.48 -5.03 -16.90
N GLN A 60 -9.44 -4.53 -17.68
CA GLN A 60 -9.21 -4.03 -19.04
C GLN A 60 -8.33 -2.77 -19.04
N MET A 61 -8.59 -1.84 -18.09
CA MET A 61 -7.76 -0.64 -17.96
C MET A 61 -6.35 -0.97 -17.47
N ILE A 62 -6.18 -1.98 -16.61
CA ILE A 62 -4.87 -2.46 -16.13
C ILE A 62 -4.05 -2.98 -17.32
N GLU A 63 -4.64 -3.87 -18.15
CA GLU A 63 -3.99 -4.43 -19.33
C GLU A 63 -3.57 -3.33 -20.31
N ALA A 64 -4.49 -2.44 -20.68
CA ALA A 64 -4.23 -1.31 -21.57
C ALA A 64 -3.15 -0.36 -21.02
N ALA A 65 -3.15 -0.10 -19.70
CA ALA A 65 -2.14 0.74 -19.07
C ALA A 65 -0.74 0.11 -19.16
N VAL A 66 -0.60 -1.17 -18.80
CA VAL A 66 0.70 -1.88 -18.87
C VAL A 66 1.20 -1.94 -20.30
N GLN A 67 0.34 -2.24 -21.28
CA GLN A 67 0.69 -2.24 -22.69
C GLN A 67 1.16 -0.87 -23.17
N ARG A 68 0.43 0.21 -22.83
CA ARG A 68 0.79 1.59 -23.19
C ARG A 68 2.15 1.98 -22.61
N ILE A 69 2.41 1.65 -21.35
CA ILE A 69 3.67 1.95 -20.67
C ILE A 69 4.82 1.18 -21.31
N GLY A 70 4.61 -0.13 -21.57
CA GLY A 70 5.58 -0.99 -22.23
C GLY A 70 5.93 -0.51 -23.64
N THR A 71 4.94 -0.04 -24.42
CA THR A 71 5.17 0.54 -25.75
C THR A 71 5.93 1.86 -25.69
N HIS A 72 5.63 2.72 -24.69
CA HIS A 72 6.21 4.05 -24.57
C HIS A 72 7.65 4.03 -24.03
N PHE A 73 7.92 3.21 -23.03
CA PHE A 73 9.22 3.16 -22.34
C PHE A 73 10.04 1.90 -22.62
N ASN A 74 9.49 0.90 -23.30
CA ASN A 74 10.07 -0.42 -23.58
C ASN A 74 10.36 -1.30 -22.36
N THR A 75 10.18 -0.79 -21.16
CA THR A 75 10.47 -1.50 -19.89
C THR A 75 9.66 -0.96 -18.73
N ILE A 76 9.58 -1.70 -17.63
CA ILE A 76 9.07 -1.27 -16.34
C ILE A 76 10.04 -1.78 -15.27
N ASP A 77 10.84 -0.89 -14.70
CA ASP A 77 11.83 -1.24 -13.67
C ASP A 77 11.19 -1.37 -12.29
N GLY A 78 10.15 -0.59 -12.04
CA GLY A 78 9.46 -0.60 -10.75
C GLY A 78 7.95 -0.43 -10.87
N LEU A 79 7.22 -1.15 -10.01
CA LEU A 79 5.78 -0.98 -9.81
C LEU A 79 5.53 -0.50 -8.37
N ILE A 80 4.84 0.63 -8.23
CA ILE A 80 4.38 1.12 -6.91
C ILE A 80 2.85 1.03 -6.83
N ASN A 81 2.36 0.06 -6.09
CA ASN A 81 0.97 -0.11 -5.74
C ASN A 81 0.64 0.79 -4.56
N ASN A 82 0.26 2.04 -4.84
CA ASN A 82 -0.10 3.02 -3.83
C ASN A 82 -1.59 3.38 -3.84
N ALA A 83 -2.30 3.22 -4.95
CA ALA A 83 -3.74 3.47 -5.00
C ALA A 83 -4.47 2.63 -3.96
N GLY A 84 -5.28 3.29 -3.14
CA GLY A 84 -6.03 2.65 -2.08
C GLY A 84 -6.79 3.67 -1.25
N TYR A 85 -7.73 3.18 -0.44
CA TYR A 85 -8.49 4.01 0.47
C TYR A 85 -8.84 3.23 1.74
N GLY A 86 -9.27 3.92 2.79
CA GLY A 86 -9.70 3.33 4.04
C GLY A 86 -11.23 3.22 4.15
N TYR A 87 -11.69 2.22 4.89
CA TYR A 87 -13.09 2.05 5.26
C TYR A 87 -13.21 1.81 6.75
N ARG A 88 -13.99 2.66 7.44
CA ARG A 88 -14.25 2.60 8.88
C ARG A 88 -15.61 1.98 9.14
N ALA A 89 -15.61 0.83 9.77
CA ALA A 89 -16.81 0.15 10.26
C ALA A 89 -16.41 -0.86 11.34
N ALA A 90 -17.24 -1.03 12.38
CA ALA A 90 -17.21 -2.27 13.14
C ALA A 90 -17.65 -3.42 12.24
N ILE A 91 -17.36 -4.68 12.61
CA ILE A 91 -17.64 -5.83 11.72
C ILE A 91 -19.13 -5.90 11.35
N GLU A 92 -20.03 -5.71 12.28
CA GLU A 92 -21.48 -5.74 12.04
C GLU A 92 -22.02 -4.50 11.32
N GLU A 93 -21.27 -3.40 11.29
CA GLU A 93 -21.66 -2.16 10.61
C GLU A 93 -21.27 -2.16 9.12
N GLY A 94 -20.43 -3.10 8.70
CA GLY A 94 -19.90 -3.19 7.34
C GLY A 94 -20.99 -3.49 6.32
N LYS A 95 -20.98 -2.80 5.18
CA LYS A 95 -21.85 -3.09 4.04
C LYS A 95 -21.07 -3.90 3.02
N ASP A 96 -21.58 -5.06 2.61
CA ASP A 96 -20.93 -5.99 1.66
C ASP A 96 -20.41 -5.27 0.42
N ALA A 97 -21.23 -4.48 -0.25
CA ALA A 97 -20.81 -3.74 -1.45
C ALA A 97 -19.64 -2.77 -1.21
N ALA A 98 -19.55 -2.17 -0.03
CA ALA A 98 -18.42 -1.29 0.32
C ALA A 98 -17.16 -2.09 0.64
N ILE A 99 -17.33 -3.24 1.29
CA ILE A 99 -16.25 -4.19 1.59
C ILE A 99 -15.69 -4.75 0.28
N ASP A 100 -16.55 -5.23 -0.62
CA ASP A 100 -16.14 -5.73 -1.94
C ASP A 100 -15.35 -4.66 -2.71
N THR A 101 -15.85 -3.42 -2.76
CA THR A 101 -15.16 -2.32 -3.43
C THR A 101 -13.80 -2.01 -2.80
N LEU A 102 -13.69 -2.09 -1.47
CA LEU A 102 -12.45 -1.92 -0.74
C LEU A 102 -11.41 -2.98 -1.16
N PHE A 103 -11.82 -4.26 -1.16
CA PHE A 103 -10.94 -5.36 -1.56
C PHE A 103 -10.59 -5.32 -3.05
N GLN A 104 -11.53 -4.95 -3.93
CA GLN A 104 -11.24 -4.76 -5.36
C GLN A 104 -10.14 -3.71 -5.55
N THR A 105 -10.16 -2.61 -4.77
CA THR A 105 -9.19 -1.53 -4.90
C THR A 105 -7.86 -1.86 -4.22
N ASN A 106 -7.90 -2.29 -2.94
CA ASN A 106 -6.69 -2.38 -2.11
C ASN A 106 -5.93 -3.70 -2.29
N PHE A 107 -6.60 -4.77 -2.72
CA PHE A 107 -6.03 -6.11 -2.83
C PHE A 107 -6.03 -6.64 -4.27
N PHE A 108 -7.21 -6.80 -4.89
CA PHE A 108 -7.29 -7.41 -6.22
C PHE A 108 -6.69 -6.52 -7.31
N GLY A 109 -6.79 -5.18 -7.19
CA GLY A 109 -6.15 -4.24 -8.10
C GLY A 109 -4.63 -4.40 -8.13
N PRO A 110 -3.93 -4.27 -6.99
CA PRO A 110 -2.50 -4.57 -6.88
C PRO A 110 -2.12 -5.96 -7.38
N LEU A 111 -2.88 -7.00 -7.04
CA LEU A 111 -2.62 -8.37 -7.51
C LEU A 111 -2.66 -8.47 -9.04
N ARG A 112 -3.66 -7.86 -9.68
CA ARG A 112 -3.77 -7.85 -11.15
C ARG A 112 -2.63 -7.08 -11.79
N LEU A 113 -2.24 -5.93 -11.24
CA LEU A 113 -1.09 -5.14 -11.70
C LEU A 113 0.21 -5.94 -11.61
N ILE A 114 0.46 -6.59 -10.48
CA ILE A 114 1.63 -7.46 -10.30
C ILE A 114 1.64 -8.55 -11.38
N ARG A 115 0.53 -9.26 -11.59
CA ARG A 115 0.43 -10.31 -12.61
C ARG A 115 0.71 -9.81 -14.03
N GLN A 116 0.33 -8.59 -14.36
CA GLN A 116 0.58 -7.99 -15.68
C GLN A 116 2.02 -7.49 -15.85
N VAL A 117 2.66 -7.02 -14.79
CA VAL A 117 4.02 -6.47 -14.84
C VAL A 117 5.09 -7.56 -14.69
N LEU A 118 4.81 -8.62 -13.94
CA LEU A 118 5.76 -9.72 -13.69
C LEU A 118 6.37 -10.34 -14.98
N PRO A 119 5.63 -10.61 -16.08
CA PRO A 119 6.23 -11.13 -17.29
C PRO A 119 7.31 -10.22 -17.89
N ILE A 120 7.13 -8.89 -17.78
CA ILE A 120 8.09 -7.89 -18.26
C ILE A 120 9.35 -7.96 -17.38
N MET A 121 9.20 -7.86 -16.06
CA MET A 121 10.32 -7.90 -15.11
C MET A 121 11.07 -9.23 -15.14
N ARG A 122 10.35 -10.35 -15.32
CA ARG A 122 10.96 -11.68 -15.45
C ARG A 122 11.84 -11.78 -16.71
N LYS A 123 11.39 -11.23 -17.84
CA LYS A 123 12.19 -11.16 -19.08
C LYS A 123 13.44 -10.30 -18.88
N GLN A 124 13.32 -9.21 -18.09
CA GLN A 124 14.43 -8.32 -17.74
C GLN A 124 15.39 -8.94 -16.71
N LYS A 125 14.98 -10.00 -15.99
CA LYS A 125 15.67 -10.59 -14.84
C LYS A 125 15.95 -9.55 -13.73
N SER A 126 15.13 -8.53 -13.66
CA SER A 126 15.23 -7.45 -12.69
C SER A 126 13.90 -6.73 -12.54
N GLY A 127 13.63 -6.22 -11.35
CA GLY A 127 12.44 -5.42 -11.07
C GLY A 127 12.30 -5.13 -9.58
N VAL A 128 11.48 -4.13 -9.27
CA VAL A 128 11.12 -3.78 -7.90
C VAL A 128 9.60 -3.59 -7.82
N ILE A 129 8.95 -4.30 -6.92
CA ILE A 129 7.53 -4.13 -6.61
C ILE A 129 7.42 -3.55 -5.21
N ILE A 130 6.73 -2.42 -5.08
CA ILE A 130 6.50 -1.73 -3.81
C ILE A 130 5.00 -1.72 -3.55
N ASN A 131 4.57 -2.38 -2.48
CA ASN A 131 3.18 -2.36 -2.03
C ASN A 131 3.04 -1.42 -0.84
N ILE A 132 2.27 -0.34 -0.99
CA ILE A 132 1.95 0.55 0.13
C ILE A 132 0.84 -0.10 0.95
N SER A 133 1.25 -0.71 2.05
CA SER A 133 0.41 -1.33 3.07
C SER A 133 0.00 -0.31 4.15
N SER A 134 0.00 -0.69 5.39
CA SER A 134 -0.29 0.16 6.56
C SER A 134 0.15 -0.57 7.84
N ALA A 135 0.54 0.16 8.87
CA ALA A 135 0.68 -0.39 10.23
C ALA A 135 -0.61 -1.09 10.73
N ALA A 136 -1.77 -0.72 10.17
CA ALA A 136 -3.05 -1.39 10.44
C ALA A 136 -3.15 -2.83 9.88
N ALA A 137 -2.25 -3.24 8.99
CA ALA A 137 -2.17 -4.62 8.50
C ALA A 137 -1.48 -5.54 9.51
N VAL A 138 -0.63 -4.99 10.37
CA VAL A 138 0.09 -5.73 11.42
C VAL A 138 -0.71 -5.77 12.70
N ASN A 139 -1.24 -4.62 13.12
CA ASN A 139 -2.07 -4.52 14.31
C ASN A 139 -3.32 -3.68 14.01
N THR A 140 -4.45 -4.37 13.88
CA THR A 140 -5.71 -3.75 13.49
C THR A 140 -6.33 -3.00 14.66
N PHE A 141 -6.82 -1.80 14.38
CA PHE A 141 -7.54 -0.98 15.36
C PHE A 141 -9.05 -1.22 15.28
N PRO A 142 -9.81 -0.99 16.38
CA PRO A 142 -11.27 -1.02 16.34
C PRO A 142 -11.83 -0.16 15.20
N GLY A 143 -12.75 -0.72 14.44
CA GLY A 143 -13.35 -0.07 13.26
C GLY A 143 -12.48 -0.05 11.99
N PHE A 144 -11.31 -0.68 11.99
CA PHE A 144 -10.43 -0.79 10.83
C PHE A 144 -10.17 -2.24 10.38
N GLY A 145 -10.95 -3.21 10.86
CA GLY A 145 -10.76 -4.63 10.53
C GLY A 145 -10.73 -4.92 9.04
N TYR A 146 -11.70 -4.44 8.28
CA TYR A 146 -11.76 -4.62 6.82
C TYR A 146 -10.58 -3.96 6.11
N TYR A 147 -10.21 -2.75 6.52
CA TYR A 147 -9.06 -2.05 5.95
C TYR A 147 -7.75 -2.78 6.23
N GLY A 148 -7.50 -3.18 7.49
CA GLY A 148 -6.31 -3.94 7.85
C GLY A 148 -6.18 -5.23 7.03
N ALA A 149 -7.25 -6.01 6.94
CA ALA A 149 -7.29 -7.24 6.14
C ALA A 149 -6.98 -6.97 4.65
N SER A 150 -7.51 -5.87 4.08
CA SER A 150 -7.28 -5.51 2.68
C SER A 150 -5.84 -5.07 2.37
N LYS A 151 -5.02 -4.80 3.39
CA LYS A 151 -3.63 -4.34 3.28
C LYS A 151 -2.59 -5.43 3.54
N CYS A 152 -2.98 -6.67 3.82
CA CYS A 152 -2.07 -7.80 3.89
C CYS A 152 -1.34 -8.02 2.56
N ALA A 153 -0.04 -8.27 2.61
CA ALA A 153 0.86 -8.17 1.48
C ALA A 153 1.05 -9.47 0.68
N LEU A 154 1.27 -9.29 -0.62
CA LEU A 154 1.63 -10.32 -1.61
C LEU A 154 3.14 -10.22 -1.90
N ALA A 155 3.99 -11.09 -1.36
CA ALA A 155 5.40 -10.71 -1.41
C ALA A 155 6.48 -11.79 -1.69
N LYS A 156 6.29 -13.07 -1.41
CA LYS A 156 7.46 -13.97 -1.29
C LYS A 156 7.89 -14.77 -2.53
N GLU A 157 7.08 -14.83 -3.57
CA GLU A 157 7.31 -15.74 -4.71
C GLU A 157 8.30 -15.21 -5.76
N CYS A 158 8.63 -13.92 -5.73
CA CYS A 158 9.33 -13.25 -6.82
C CYS A 158 10.86 -13.18 -6.68
N ALA A 159 11.39 -13.41 -5.49
CA ALA A 159 12.82 -13.26 -5.20
C ALA A 159 13.75 -14.13 -6.09
N PRO A 160 13.44 -15.42 -6.38
CA PRO A 160 14.29 -16.24 -7.24
C PRO A 160 14.36 -15.75 -8.69
N LEU A 161 13.47 -14.85 -9.10
CA LEU A 161 13.39 -14.28 -10.45
C LEU A 161 14.22 -13.00 -10.61
N GLY A 162 14.99 -12.59 -9.58
CA GLY A 162 15.69 -11.31 -9.56
C GLY A 162 14.75 -10.10 -9.35
N ILE A 163 13.51 -10.33 -8.91
CA ILE A 163 12.51 -9.30 -8.66
C ILE A 163 12.36 -9.11 -7.16
N ARG A 164 12.63 -7.89 -6.69
CA ARG A 164 12.48 -7.54 -5.28
C ARG A 164 11.06 -7.08 -4.99
N VAL A 165 10.54 -7.50 -3.85
CA VAL A 165 9.24 -7.05 -3.37
C VAL A 165 9.42 -6.42 -1.99
N MET A 166 8.98 -5.17 -1.85
CA MET A 166 9.01 -4.42 -0.60
C MET A 166 7.59 -4.04 -0.20
N VAL A 167 7.27 -4.31 1.04
CA VAL A 167 6.03 -3.85 1.68
C VAL A 167 6.37 -2.64 2.52
N VAL A 168 5.63 -1.55 2.33
CA VAL A 168 5.77 -0.35 3.14
C VAL A 168 4.59 -0.27 4.10
N GLU A 169 4.85 -0.10 5.38
CA GLU A 169 3.86 -0.01 6.45
C GLU A 169 3.87 1.39 7.07
N PRO A 170 3.20 2.35 6.43
CA PRO A 170 3.13 3.70 6.95
C PRO A 170 2.25 3.78 8.20
N GLY A 171 2.69 4.61 9.15
CA GLY A 171 1.82 5.18 10.17
C GLY A 171 0.97 6.33 9.63
N ALA A 172 0.69 7.30 10.47
CA ALA A 172 -0.14 8.45 10.13
C ALA A 172 0.67 9.55 9.45
N PHE A 173 0.57 9.62 8.12
CA PHE A 173 1.17 10.66 7.31
C PHE A 173 0.18 11.78 6.99
N ARG A 174 0.67 13.02 6.97
CA ARG A 174 -0.14 14.20 6.61
C ARG A 174 -0.45 14.18 5.12
N THR A 175 -1.59 13.59 4.79
CA THR A 175 -2.11 13.41 3.43
C THR A 175 -3.63 13.54 3.45
N ASP A 176 -4.26 13.51 2.28
CA ASP A 176 -5.73 13.45 2.15
C ASP A 176 -6.33 12.08 2.53
N PHE A 177 -5.54 11.14 3.05
CA PHE A 177 -6.03 9.80 3.41
C PHE A 177 -7.13 9.87 4.46
N SER A 178 -6.91 10.61 5.54
CA SER A 178 -7.89 10.80 6.62
C SER A 178 -9.06 11.73 6.25
N GLY A 179 -9.03 12.34 5.07
CA GLY A 179 -10.11 13.13 4.49
C GLY A 179 -10.84 12.35 3.41
N ARG A 180 -10.60 12.70 2.14
CA ARG A 180 -11.30 12.16 0.97
C ARG A 180 -11.13 10.65 0.73
N SER A 181 -10.04 10.07 1.19
CA SER A 181 -9.72 8.66 0.96
C SER A 181 -10.08 7.76 2.15
N LEU A 182 -10.88 8.24 3.08
CA LEU A 182 -11.38 7.47 4.20
C LEU A 182 -12.90 7.51 4.20
N THR A 183 -13.52 6.42 3.79
CA THR A 183 -14.97 6.25 3.83
C THR A 183 -15.42 5.63 5.15
N GLN A 184 -16.68 5.74 5.46
CA GLN A 184 -17.27 5.24 6.69
C GLN A 184 -18.61 4.57 6.42
N SER A 185 -18.93 3.51 7.18
CA SER A 185 -20.29 2.96 7.18
C SER A 185 -21.30 4.00 7.66
N ALA A 186 -22.45 4.05 6.98
CA ALA A 186 -23.60 4.83 7.45
C ALA A 186 -24.35 4.12 8.60
N CYS A 187 -24.15 2.80 8.77
CA CYS A 187 -24.67 2.04 9.89
C CYS A 187 -23.77 2.31 11.12
N VAL A 188 -24.36 2.68 12.23
CA VAL A 188 -23.68 2.90 13.51
C VAL A 188 -24.46 2.15 14.57
N ILE A 189 -23.79 1.21 15.24
CA ILE A 189 -24.36 0.40 16.32
C ILE A 189 -23.83 0.96 17.64
N GLU A 190 -24.73 1.28 18.58
CA GLU A 190 -24.40 1.96 19.83
C GLU A 190 -23.43 1.15 20.71
N ASP A 191 -23.54 -0.16 20.69
CA ASP A 191 -22.65 -1.06 21.45
C ASP A 191 -21.17 -0.92 21.08
N TYR A 192 -20.87 -0.39 19.88
CA TYR A 192 -19.50 -0.08 19.45
C TYR A 192 -19.05 1.36 19.72
N ALA A 193 -19.87 2.17 20.43
CA ALA A 193 -19.54 3.57 20.71
C ALA A 193 -18.21 3.73 21.46
N ALA A 194 -17.94 2.86 22.43
CA ALA A 194 -16.72 2.88 23.24
C ALA A 194 -15.46 2.35 22.51
N THR A 195 -15.61 1.75 21.36
CA THR A 195 -14.51 1.15 20.58
C THR A 195 -14.36 1.82 19.22
N ALA A 196 -15.08 1.34 18.21
CA ALA A 196 -15.06 1.89 16.84
C ALA A 196 -15.54 3.35 16.83
N GLY A 197 -16.53 3.73 17.67
CA GLY A 197 -17.06 5.09 17.79
C GLY A 197 -16.00 6.08 18.29
N LEU A 198 -15.34 5.79 19.40
CA LEU A 198 -14.24 6.63 19.90
C LEU A 198 -13.09 6.75 18.90
N ARG A 199 -12.79 5.68 18.17
CA ARG A 199 -11.75 5.70 17.13
C ARG A 199 -12.11 6.61 15.97
N ARG A 200 -13.39 6.66 15.56
CA ARG A 200 -13.89 7.60 14.54
C ARG A 200 -13.67 9.05 14.97
N ILE A 201 -14.14 9.40 16.15
CA ILE A 201 -14.00 10.75 16.72
C ILE A 201 -12.54 11.17 16.77
N LYS A 202 -11.68 10.33 17.35
CA LYS A 202 -10.24 10.61 17.45
C LYS A 202 -9.61 10.83 16.09
N HIS A 203 -9.98 10.03 15.09
CA HIS A 203 -9.41 10.12 13.74
C HIS A 203 -9.85 11.38 13.02
N ASP A 204 -11.10 11.80 13.18
CA ASP A 204 -11.63 13.03 12.57
C ASP A 204 -10.92 14.28 13.12
N HIS A 205 -10.57 14.30 14.40
CA HIS A 205 -9.79 15.39 15.01
C HIS A 205 -8.32 15.43 14.61
N THR A 206 -7.77 14.36 14.04
CA THR A 206 -6.34 14.30 13.67
C THR A 206 -6.05 14.60 12.21
N HIS A 207 -7.08 14.88 11.39
CA HIS A 207 -6.88 15.22 9.99
C HIS A 207 -6.07 16.51 9.83
N GLY A 208 -4.98 16.44 9.03
CA GLY A 208 -4.08 17.59 8.79
C GLY A 208 -3.02 17.82 9.88
N THR A 209 -3.10 17.12 11.02
CA THR A 209 -2.14 17.25 12.12
C THR A 209 -1.22 16.05 12.30
N GLN A 210 -1.30 15.06 11.41
CA GLN A 210 -0.46 13.87 11.47
C GLN A 210 1.03 14.25 11.43
N MET A 211 1.85 13.51 12.17
CA MET A 211 3.28 13.80 12.31
C MET A 211 4.11 13.39 11.11
N GLY A 212 3.67 12.40 10.33
CA GLY A 212 4.42 11.88 9.19
C GLY A 212 4.48 12.89 8.04
N ASP A 213 5.70 13.18 7.59
CA ASP A 213 6.00 14.00 6.41
C ASP A 213 6.02 13.11 5.17
N SER A 214 5.04 13.30 4.28
CA SER A 214 4.89 12.47 3.08
C SER A 214 6.02 12.66 2.06
N GLN A 215 6.72 13.81 2.07
CA GLN A 215 7.88 14.04 1.20
C GLN A 215 9.08 13.24 1.71
N LYS A 216 9.38 13.31 3.00
CA LYS A 216 10.45 12.52 3.61
C LYS A 216 10.17 11.03 3.51
N GLY A 217 8.90 10.64 3.70
CA GLY A 217 8.46 9.25 3.52
C GLY A 217 8.69 8.74 2.09
N ALA A 218 8.34 9.53 1.09
CA ALA A 218 8.56 9.18 -0.32
C ALA A 218 10.07 9.04 -0.65
N ALA A 219 10.89 9.95 -0.15
CA ALA A 219 12.35 9.90 -0.34
C ALA A 219 12.95 8.60 0.24
N LEU A 220 12.57 8.25 1.48
CA LEU A 220 13.04 7.03 2.14
C LEU A 220 12.55 5.76 1.45
N ILE A 221 11.30 5.72 0.98
CA ILE A 221 10.76 4.56 0.24
C ILE A 221 11.59 4.29 -1.02
N LEU A 222 11.86 5.31 -1.82
CA LEU A 222 12.65 5.15 -3.04
C LEU A 222 14.12 4.84 -2.76
N GLU A 223 14.71 5.43 -1.73
CA GLU A 223 16.05 5.11 -1.27
C GLU A 223 16.16 3.64 -0.87
N ALA A 224 15.29 3.17 0.01
CA ALA A 224 15.26 1.79 0.47
C ALA A 224 15.03 0.80 -0.69
N ALA A 225 14.10 1.11 -1.61
CA ALA A 225 13.81 0.25 -2.76
C ALA A 225 14.98 0.10 -3.73
N LEU A 226 15.84 1.11 -3.83
CA LEU A 226 17.02 1.11 -4.71
C LEU A 226 18.29 0.64 -4.01
N SER A 227 18.29 0.51 -2.68
CA SER A 227 19.42 -0.01 -1.91
C SER A 227 19.73 -1.47 -2.25
N ALA A 228 21.01 -1.85 -2.14
CA ALA A 228 21.41 -3.26 -2.19
C ALA A 228 20.76 -4.07 -1.06
N ASP A 229 20.65 -3.44 0.14
CA ASP A 229 20.07 -4.03 1.35
C ASP A 229 18.59 -3.65 1.53
N ALA A 230 17.83 -3.59 0.42
CA ALA A 230 16.42 -3.25 0.46
C ALA A 230 15.65 -4.16 1.44
N PRO A 231 14.95 -3.62 2.44
CA PRO A 231 14.19 -4.43 3.38
C PRO A 231 12.98 -5.07 2.70
N HIS A 232 12.57 -6.24 3.17
CA HIS A 232 11.30 -6.83 2.74
C HIS A 232 10.12 -6.00 3.26
N THR A 233 10.19 -5.54 4.51
CA THR A 233 9.19 -4.70 5.15
C THR A 233 9.85 -3.40 5.62
N LEU A 234 9.34 -2.26 5.13
CA LEU A 234 9.76 -0.93 5.55
C LEU A 234 8.68 -0.30 6.44
N VAL A 235 8.93 -0.27 7.73
CA VAL A 235 8.08 0.46 8.69
C VAL A 235 8.37 1.95 8.59
N LEU A 236 7.34 2.77 8.41
CA LEU A 236 7.51 4.18 8.09
C LEU A 236 6.74 5.08 9.06
N GLY A 237 7.48 5.84 9.87
CA GLY A 237 6.95 6.75 10.89
C GLY A 237 7.08 6.20 12.31
N ALA A 238 7.31 7.08 13.29
CA ALA A 238 7.50 6.70 14.69
C ALA A 238 6.28 6.03 15.32
N ASP A 239 5.08 6.42 14.91
CA ASP A 239 3.83 5.82 15.33
C ASP A 239 3.65 4.39 14.80
N ALA A 240 4.08 4.13 13.55
CA ALA A 240 4.10 2.78 12.99
C ALA A 240 5.09 1.88 13.75
N TRP A 241 6.31 2.38 14.03
CA TRP A 241 7.28 1.65 14.83
C TRP A 241 6.73 1.27 16.21
N LYS A 242 6.08 2.21 16.90
CA LYS A 242 5.46 1.91 18.19
C LYS A 242 4.38 0.81 18.10
N VAL A 243 3.59 0.81 17.02
CA VAL A 243 2.58 -0.23 16.77
C VAL A 243 3.24 -1.59 16.56
N MET A 244 4.34 -1.63 15.78
CA MET A 244 5.10 -2.87 15.53
C MET A 244 5.68 -3.44 16.82
N GLU A 245 6.42 -2.64 17.59
CA GLU A 245 7.02 -3.07 18.86
C GLU A 245 5.97 -3.61 19.84
N GLN A 246 4.83 -2.94 19.95
CA GLN A 246 3.73 -3.39 20.81
C GLN A 246 3.13 -4.71 20.32
N SER A 247 2.94 -4.86 19.01
CA SER A 247 2.39 -6.07 18.41
C SER A 247 3.33 -7.26 18.59
N GLU A 248 4.63 -7.06 18.38
CA GLU A 248 5.66 -8.09 18.58
C GLU A 248 5.74 -8.54 20.04
N ALA A 249 5.73 -7.59 20.98
CA ALA A 249 5.76 -7.91 22.41
C ALA A 249 4.52 -8.72 22.84
N GLN A 250 3.33 -8.30 22.42
CA GLN A 250 2.09 -9.00 22.71
C GLN A 250 2.09 -10.42 22.12
N LEU A 251 2.49 -10.56 20.86
CA LEU A 251 2.56 -11.87 20.19
C LEU A 251 3.55 -12.79 20.91
N HIS A 252 4.69 -12.25 21.34
CA HIS A 252 5.71 -13.02 22.05
C HIS A 252 5.18 -13.55 23.40
N GLU A 253 4.48 -12.71 24.16
CA GLU A 253 3.84 -13.13 25.41
C GLU A 253 2.77 -14.21 25.19
N GLU A 254 1.93 -14.05 24.18
CA GLU A 254 0.88 -15.04 23.84
C GLU A 254 1.50 -16.37 23.41
N MET A 255 2.51 -16.33 22.56
CA MET A 255 3.26 -17.53 22.12
C MET A 255 3.92 -18.24 23.31
N ALA A 256 4.55 -17.50 24.23
CA ALA A 256 5.19 -18.08 25.41
C ALA A 256 4.18 -18.85 26.30
N ARG A 257 2.99 -18.29 26.49
CA ARG A 257 1.92 -18.93 27.28
C ARG A 257 1.45 -20.27 26.68
N TRP A 258 1.45 -20.40 25.36
CA TRP A 258 0.93 -21.58 24.66
C TRP A 258 2.00 -22.51 24.13
N LEU A 259 3.29 -22.14 24.23
CA LEU A 259 4.43 -22.82 23.60
C LEU A 259 4.43 -24.33 23.84
N LYS A 260 4.30 -24.76 25.10
CA LYS A 260 4.34 -26.22 25.48
C LYS A 260 3.20 -26.99 24.86
N LYS A 261 1.98 -26.46 24.94
CA LYS A 261 0.79 -27.11 24.39
C LYS A 261 0.82 -27.16 22.87
N SER A 262 1.21 -26.04 22.24
CA SER A 262 1.30 -25.92 20.79
C SER A 262 2.34 -26.87 20.20
N ARG A 263 3.53 -26.98 20.80
CA ARG A 263 4.56 -27.94 20.35
C ARG A 263 4.19 -29.38 20.51
N ALA A 264 3.33 -29.72 21.46
CA ALA A 264 2.85 -31.10 21.69
C ALA A 264 1.79 -31.57 20.66
N THR A 265 1.45 -30.74 19.67
CA THR A 265 0.55 -31.14 18.57
C THR A 265 1.26 -31.84 17.41
N ALA A 266 2.58 -31.96 17.46
CA ALA A 266 3.32 -32.78 16.50
C ALA A 266 3.14 -34.28 16.79
N PHE A 267 3.18 -35.09 15.73
CA PHE A 267 3.28 -36.54 15.91
C PHE A 267 4.56 -36.90 16.70
N SER A 268 4.50 -37.87 17.56
CA SER A 268 5.69 -38.43 18.20
C SER A 268 6.58 -39.09 17.14
N SER A 269 7.89 -38.92 17.26
CA SER A 269 8.87 -39.52 16.33
C SER A 269 8.85 -41.05 16.25
N GLU A 270 7.93 -41.69 16.95
CA GLU A 270 7.74 -43.16 17.02
C GLU A 270 6.42 -43.62 16.36
N GLU A 271 5.63 -42.72 15.76
CA GLU A 271 4.49 -43.00 14.89
C GLU A 271 4.83 -42.67 13.44
#